data_71eab7474d32762e04f219651ae9fd45
#
_entry.id   71eab7474d32762e04f219651ae9fd45
#
_cell.length_a   1.000
_cell.length_b   1.000
_cell.length_c   1.000
_cell.angle_alpha   90.00
_cell.angle_beta   90.00
_cell.angle_gamma   90.00
#
_symmetry.space_group_name_H-M   'P 1'
#
loop_
_entity.id
_entity.type
_entity.pdbx_description
1 polymer ?
#
loop_
_entity_poly.entity_id
_entity_poly.type
_entity_poly.pdbx_seq_one_letter_code
_entity_poly.pdbx_strand_id
1 'polypeptide(L)'
;EQLSTLWPMSGNLSAAIAVFCAKGQPLDEAVRNASVWMANLFAENRPLTGRGNELLNEFVNEIAEHFASHNDVRFYADRLNVSSTYLAQVTKRIAGKAPKVIIDEYVASEAQSMLVSSTRTVQEIAYALGFSSQAHFTRFFRKAAGCTPSEYRRRK
;
A
#
# COMPACT_ATOMS: atom_id res chain seq x y z
N GLU A 1 20.10 28.14 -11.16
CA GLU A 1 18.67 27.73 -11.25
C GLU A 1 18.30 26.95 -12.51
N GLN A 2 19.27 26.58 -13.39
CA GLN A 2 19.00 25.87 -14.67
C GLN A 2 19.69 24.50 -14.79
N LEU A 3 20.11 23.87 -13.69
CA LEU A 3 20.80 22.55 -13.72
C LEU A 3 19.89 21.35 -13.53
N SER A 4 18.59 21.56 -13.24
CA SER A 4 17.62 20.47 -13.04
C SER A 4 17.17 19.80 -14.35
N THR A 5 17.48 20.41 -15.51
CA THR A 5 17.06 19.90 -16.84
C THR A 5 18.11 19.04 -17.55
N LEU A 6 19.30 18.83 -16.96
CA LEU A 6 20.41 18.09 -17.58
C LEU A 6 20.61 16.67 -17.04
N TRP A 7 19.70 16.19 -16.18
CA TRP A 7 19.82 14.82 -15.69
C TRP A 7 19.16 13.83 -16.68
N PRO A 8 19.93 12.91 -17.26
CA PRO A 8 19.32 11.82 -18.01
C PRO A 8 18.54 10.93 -17.05
N MET A 9 17.26 10.73 -17.33
CA MET A 9 16.33 9.87 -16.58
C MET A 9 16.74 8.38 -16.53
N SER A 10 17.85 8.02 -17.10
CA SER A 10 18.34 6.65 -17.29
C SER A 10 19.48 6.25 -16.37
N GLY A 11 19.57 6.72 -15.14
CA GLY A 11 20.45 6.17 -14.08
C GLY A 11 21.85 5.67 -14.50
N ASN A 12 22.47 6.25 -15.52
CA ASN A 12 23.72 5.78 -16.12
C ASN A 12 24.92 6.45 -15.43
N LEU A 13 25.83 5.62 -14.88
CA LEU A 13 27.05 6.07 -14.20
C LEU A 13 27.91 6.97 -15.12
N SER A 14 27.99 6.65 -16.40
CA SER A 14 28.75 7.45 -17.38
C SER A 14 28.24 8.87 -17.52
N ALA A 15 26.91 9.06 -17.48
CA ALA A 15 26.29 10.37 -17.54
C ALA A 15 26.54 11.18 -16.25
N ALA A 16 26.52 10.53 -15.09
CA ALA A 16 26.86 11.16 -13.82
C ALA A 16 28.33 11.61 -13.78
N ILE A 17 29.25 10.79 -14.25
CA ILE A 17 30.69 11.14 -14.36
C ILE A 17 30.86 12.36 -15.28
N ALA A 18 30.20 12.38 -16.44
CA ALA A 18 30.29 13.51 -17.39
C ALA A 18 29.83 14.83 -16.76
N VAL A 19 28.78 14.81 -15.93
CA VAL A 19 28.31 16.01 -15.21
C VAL A 19 29.33 16.51 -14.21
N PHE A 20 29.98 15.62 -13.42
CA PHE A 20 31.01 16.02 -12.47
C PHE A 20 32.28 16.53 -13.16
N CYS A 21 32.67 15.93 -14.30
CA CYS A 21 33.76 16.44 -15.12
C CYS A 21 33.44 17.82 -15.72
N ALA A 22 32.19 18.05 -16.15
CA ALA A 22 31.75 19.37 -16.66
C ALA A 22 31.77 20.46 -15.58
N LYS A 23 31.76 20.10 -14.29
CA LYS A 23 31.95 21.00 -13.16
C LYS A 23 33.43 21.26 -12.82
N GLY A 24 34.35 20.80 -13.66
CA GLY A 24 35.79 21.02 -13.47
C GLY A 24 36.48 20.07 -12.48
N GLN A 25 35.84 18.98 -12.11
CA GLN A 25 36.45 17.97 -11.23
C GLN A 25 37.39 17.06 -12.02
N PRO A 26 38.55 16.66 -11.47
CA PRO A 26 39.42 15.65 -12.05
C PRO A 26 38.65 14.30 -12.22
N LEU A 27 39.03 13.52 -13.22
CA LEU A 27 38.28 12.30 -13.59
C LEU A 27 38.15 11.30 -12.45
N ASP A 28 39.18 11.11 -11.65
CA ASP A 28 39.21 10.20 -10.49
C ASP A 28 38.26 10.64 -9.39
N GLU A 29 38.16 11.94 -9.15
CA GLU A 29 37.23 12.53 -8.20
C GLU A 29 35.78 12.52 -8.74
N ALA A 30 35.61 12.81 -10.04
CA ALA A 30 34.33 12.73 -10.72
C ALA A 30 33.75 11.31 -10.69
N VAL A 31 34.56 10.28 -10.88
CA VAL A 31 34.17 8.86 -10.79
C VAL A 31 33.75 8.52 -9.36
N ARG A 32 34.52 8.94 -8.35
CA ARG A 32 34.23 8.68 -6.95
C ARG A 32 32.91 9.35 -6.53
N ASN A 33 32.75 10.61 -6.86
CA ASN A 33 31.55 11.39 -6.53
C ASN A 33 30.31 10.88 -7.30
N ALA A 34 30.45 10.48 -8.55
CA ALA A 34 29.39 9.85 -9.33
C ALA A 34 28.97 8.48 -8.72
N SER A 35 29.93 7.68 -8.26
CA SER A 35 29.67 6.40 -7.61
C SER A 35 28.95 6.56 -6.28
N VAL A 36 29.38 7.51 -5.44
CA VAL A 36 28.72 7.83 -4.16
C VAL A 36 27.31 8.40 -4.42
N TRP A 37 27.18 9.30 -5.39
CA TRP A 37 25.87 9.86 -5.76
C TRP A 37 24.92 8.78 -6.29
N MET A 38 25.40 7.90 -7.15
CA MET A 38 24.61 6.76 -7.64
C MET A 38 24.24 5.81 -6.51
N ALA A 39 25.16 5.49 -5.60
CA ALA A 39 24.87 4.65 -4.43
C ALA A 39 23.78 5.27 -3.55
N ASN A 40 23.82 6.59 -3.32
CA ASN A 40 22.80 7.31 -2.58
C ASN A 40 21.46 7.35 -3.37
N LEU A 41 21.50 7.60 -4.68
CA LEU A 41 20.32 7.57 -5.54
C LEU A 41 19.66 6.18 -5.54
N PHE A 42 20.46 5.11 -5.56
CA PHE A 42 19.97 3.74 -5.45
C PHE A 42 19.58 3.36 -4.02
N ALA A 43 20.15 3.99 -3.00
CA ALA A 43 19.74 3.81 -1.61
C ALA A 43 18.41 4.54 -1.31
N GLU A 44 18.24 5.74 -1.89
CA GLU A 44 17.00 6.53 -1.79
C GLU A 44 15.92 6.05 -2.78
N ASN A 45 16.32 5.63 -3.98
CA ASN A 45 15.50 5.01 -5.02
C ASN A 45 15.79 3.51 -5.17
N ARG A 46 16.11 2.80 -4.11
CA ARG A 46 15.93 1.34 -4.15
C ARG A 46 14.54 1.13 -4.68
N PRO A 47 14.37 0.43 -5.83
CA PRO A 47 13.05 0.15 -6.32
C PRO A 47 12.36 -0.70 -5.26
N LEU A 48 11.62 -0.04 -4.36
CA LEU A 48 10.57 -0.68 -3.57
C LEU A 48 9.49 -1.26 -4.51
N THR A 49 9.65 -1.04 -5.83
CA THR A 49 8.70 -1.48 -6.85
C THR A 49 8.56 -3.00 -6.91
N GLY A 50 9.64 -3.77 -6.82
CA GLY A 50 9.53 -5.24 -6.72
C GLY A 50 9.06 -5.64 -5.34
N ARG A 51 9.87 -5.40 -4.31
CA ARG A 51 9.60 -5.83 -2.93
C ARG A 51 8.41 -5.13 -2.28
N GLY A 52 8.14 -3.87 -2.64
CA GLY A 52 6.99 -3.15 -2.14
C GLY A 52 5.68 -3.66 -2.72
N ASN A 53 5.65 -4.01 -4.01
CA ASN A 53 4.49 -4.63 -4.64
C ASN A 53 4.27 -6.05 -4.11
N GLU A 54 5.34 -6.82 -3.89
CA GLU A 54 5.29 -8.13 -3.24
C GLU A 54 4.67 -7.99 -1.85
N LEU A 55 5.18 -7.07 -1.02
CA LEU A 55 4.65 -6.83 0.32
C LEU A 55 3.18 -6.39 0.30
N LEU A 56 2.78 -5.56 -0.67
CA LEU A 56 1.37 -5.16 -0.81
C LEU A 56 0.50 -6.36 -1.18
N ASN A 57 0.95 -7.21 -2.09
CA ASN A 57 0.23 -8.43 -2.47
C ASN A 57 0.14 -9.42 -1.30
N GLU A 58 1.23 -9.65 -0.57
CA GLU A 58 1.24 -10.45 0.65
C GLU A 58 0.27 -9.88 1.69
N PHE A 59 0.26 -8.56 1.88
CA PHE A 59 -0.66 -7.89 2.78
C PHE A 59 -2.13 -8.13 2.40
N VAL A 60 -2.48 -8.02 1.12
CA VAL A 60 -3.85 -8.30 0.64
C VAL A 60 -4.22 -9.77 0.83
N ASN A 61 -3.28 -10.70 0.60
CA ASN A 61 -3.50 -12.13 0.85
C ASN A 61 -3.72 -12.41 2.34
N GLU A 62 -2.93 -11.82 3.22
CA GLU A 62 -3.12 -11.93 4.67
C GLU A 62 -4.48 -11.35 5.12
N ILE A 63 -4.93 -10.25 4.51
CA ILE A 63 -6.28 -9.73 4.77
C ILE A 63 -7.33 -10.76 4.36
N ALA A 64 -7.21 -11.36 3.17
CA ALA A 64 -8.17 -12.36 2.68
C ALA A 64 -8.32 -13.56 3.61
N GLU A 65 -7.23 -13.97 4.26
CA GLU A 65 -7.24 -15.11 5.18
C GLU A 65 -7.76 -14.76 6.58
N HIS A 66 -7.56 -13.52 7.03
CA HIS A 66 -7.72 -13.16 8.45
C HIS A 66 -8.72 -12.03 8.74
N PHE A 67 -9.33 -11.41 7.73
CA PHE A 67 -10.20 -10.23 7.90
C PHE A 67 -11.38 -10.45 8.90
N ALA A 68 -11.90 -11.67 8.98
CA ALA A 68 -13.01 -11.99 9.88
C ALA A 68 -12.60 -12.04 11.37
N SER A 69 -11.33 -12.28 11.64
CA SER A 69 -10.81 -12.42 13.01
C SER A 69 -9.97 -11.23 13.46
N HIS A 70 -9.33 -10.54 12.54
CA HIS A 70 -8.38 -9.48 12.82
C HIS A 70 -8.61 -8.26 11.93
N ASN A 71 -8.76 -7.11 12.55
CA ASN A 71 -9.01 -5.83 11.87
C ASN A 71 -7.95 -4.77 12.27
N ASP A 72 -6.86 -5.20 12.88
CA ASP A 72 -5.78 -4.35 13.37
C ASP A 72 -4.57 -4.42 12.43
N VAL A 73 -4.04 -3.26 12.04
CA VAL A 73 -2.86 -3.12 11.17
C VAL A 73 -1.62 -3.78 11.78
N ARG A 74 -1.49 -3.75 13.12
CA ARG A 74 -0.36 -4.33 13.83
C ARG A 74 -0.29 -5.84 13.61
N PHE A 75 -1.42 -6.54 13.70
CA PHE A 75 -1.50 -7.98 13.44
C PHE A 75 -0.89 -8.34 12.07
N TYR A 76 -1.29 -7.63 11.03
CA TYR A 76 -0.78 -7.88 9.67
C TYR A 76 0.69 -7.51 9.51
N ALA A 77 1.13 -6.41 10.11
CA ALA A 77 2.53 -6.01 10.08
C ALA A 77 3.44 -7.06 10.76
N ASP A 78 3.01 -7.59 11.91
CA ASP A 78 3.74 -8.64 12.63
C ASP A 78 3.82 -9.94 11.80
N ARG A 79 2.75 -10.34 11.11
CA ARG A 79 2.73 -11.50 10.22
C ARG A 79 3.67 -11.35 9.01
N LEU A 80 3.75 -10.14 8.48
CA LEU A 80 4.63 -9.80 7.35
C LEU A 80 6.09 -9.50 7.78
N ASN A 81 6.40 -9.64 9.08
CA ASN A 81 7.70 -9.34 9.67
C ASN A 81 8.19 -7.91 9.36
N VAL A 82 7.28 -6.94 9.38
CA VAL A 82 7.58 -5.53 9.18
C VAL A 82 6.96 -4.68 10.29
N SER A 83 7.44 -3.44 10.45
CA SER A 83 6.78 -2.49 11.35
C SER A 83 5.49 -1.96 10.72
N SER A 84 4.49 -1.62 11.55
CA SER A 84 3.26 -0.95 11.10
C SER A 84 3.55 0.36 10.37
N THR A 85 4.59 1.08 10.78
CA THR A 85 5.05 2.31 10.11
C THR A 85 5.56 2.03 8.71
N TYR A 86 6.39 0.99 8.53
CA TYR A 86 6.90 0.62 7.21
C TYR A 86 5.77 0.12 6.29
N LEU A 87 4.86 -0.70 6.81
CA LEU A 87 3.67 -1.13 6.06
C LEU A 87 2.84 0.08 5.60
N ALA A 88 2.64 1.08 6.48
CA ALA A 88 1.92 2.31 6.13
C ALA A 88 2.62 3.14 5.05
N GLN A 89 3.95 3.22 5.08
CA GLN A 89 4.74 3.91 4.04
C GLN A 89 4.60 3.20 2.69
N VAL A 90 4.71 1.87 2.66
CA VAL A 90 4.62 1.06 1.44
C VAL A 90 3.22 1.16 0.84
N THR A 91 2.16 0.94 1.63
CA THR A 91 0.78 1.02 1.15
C THR A 91 0.41 2.43 0.67
N LYS A 92 0.85 3.47 1.39
CA LYS A 92 0.63 4.86 0.99
C LYS A 92 1.34 5.19 -0.32
N ARG A 93 2.57 4.69 -0.50
CA ARG A 93 3.37 4.95 -1.71
C ARG A 93 2.83 4.22 -2.93
N ILE A 94 2.42 2.96 -2.79
CA ILE A 94 2.04 2.10 -3.93
C ILE A 94 0.54 2.19 -4.21
N ALA A 95 -0.31 2.05 -3.19
CA ALA A 95 -1.76 2.07 -3.32
C ALA A 95 -2.39 3.45 -3.05
N GLY A 96 -1.60 4.44 -2.61
CA GLY A 96 -2.11 5.77 -2.25
C GLY A 96 -2.93 5.80 -0.95
N LYS A 97 -3.05 4.67 -0.23
CA LYS A 97 -3.97 4.47 0.89
C LYS A 97 -3.24 3.98 2.14
N ALA A 98 -3.77 4.32 3.31
CA ALA A 98 -3.29 3.75 4.57
C ALA A 98 -3.70 2.26 4.67
N PRO A 99 -2.93 1.41 5.40
CA PRO A 99 -3.24 -0.02 5.53
C PRO A 99 -4.65 -0.27 6.07
N LYS A 100 -5.08 0.50 7.05
CA LYS A 100 -6.44 0.39 7.62
C LYS A 100 -7.55 0.62 6.59
N VAL A 101 -7.34 1.53 5.66
CA VAL A 101 -8.31 1.81 4.58
C VAL A 101 -8.40 0.61 3.64
N ILE A 102 -7.27 -0.04 3.32
CA ILE A 102 -7.24 -1.24 2.47
C ILE A 102 -7.99 -2.39 3.15
N ILE A 103 -7.78 -2.61 4.46
CA ILE A 103 -8.52 -3.61 5.23
C ILE A 103 -10.04 -3.31 5.20
N ASP A 104 -10.41 -2.07 5.48
CA ASP A 104 -11.82 -1.66 5.54
C ASP A 104 -12.51 -1.79 4.17
N GLU A 105 -11.83 -1.44 3.08
CA GLU A 105 -12.33 -1.63 1.71
C GLU A 105 -12.51 -3.11 1.37
N TYR A 106 -11.57 -3.97 1.78
CA TYR A 106 -11.67 -5.40 1.57
C TYR A 106 -12.90 -5.98 2.29
N VAL A 107 -13.05 -5.67 3.58
CA VAL A 107 -14.21 -6.10 4.39
C VAL A 107 -15.53 -5.58 3.80
N ALA A 108 -15.56 -4.34 3.31
CA ALA A 108 -16.74 -3.78 2.65
C ALA A 108 -17.09 -4.50 1.36
N SER A 109 -16.09 -4.87 0.55
CA SER A 109 -16.29 -5.66 -0.69
C SER A 109 -16.85 -7.04 -0.40
N GLU A 110 -16.31 -7.74 0.60
CA GLU A 110 -16.83 -9.04 1.05
C GLU A 110 -18.28 -8.92 1.56
N ALA A 111 -18.55 -7.87 2.35
CA ALA A 111 -19.91 -7.60 2.81
C ALA A 111 -20.90 -7.40 1.65
N GLN A 112 -20.50 -6.63 0.64
CA GLN A 112 -21.32 -6.41 -0.57
C GLN A 112 -21.58 -7.71 -1.32
N SER A 113 -20.54 -8.53 -1.49
CA SER A 113 -20.64 -9.86 -2.11
C SER A 113 -21.63 -10.76 -1.35
N MET A 114 -21.48 -10.89 -0.03
CA MET A 114 -22.36 -11.71 0.80
C MET A 114 -23.80 -11.21 0.82
N LEU A 115 -24.03 -9.89 0.79
CA LEU A 115 -25.36 -9.30 0.76
C LEU A 115 -26.13 -9.64 -0.54
N VAL A 116 -25.42 -9.79 -1.66
CA VAL A 116 -26.02 -10.08 -2.97
C VAL A 116 -26.10 -11.57 -3.24
N SER A 117 -25.06 -12.33 -2.90
CA SER A 117 -24.92 -13.74 -3.28
C SER A 117 -25.54 -14.72 -2.29
N SER A 118 -25.91 -14.27 -1.07
CA SER A 118 -26.43 -15.16 -0.05
C SER A 118 -27.79 -14.75 0.49
N THR A 119 -28.55 -15.72 1.01
CA THR A 119 -29.82 -15.51 1.72
C THR A 119 -29.62 -15.22 3.21
N ARG A 120 -28.37 -15.12 3.69
CA ARG A 120 -28.05 -14.85 5.10
C ARG A 120 -28.65 -13.51 5.56
N THR A 121 -29.08 -13.48 6.80
CA THR A 121 -29.53 -12.23 7.43
C THR A 121 -28.36 -11.24 7.59
N VAL A 122 -28.68 -9.96 7.71
CA VAL A 122 -27.67 -8.91 7.96
C VAL A 122 -26.88 -9.19 9.24
N GLN A 123 -27.52 -9.79 10.25
CA GLN A 123 -26.90 -10.18 11.50
C GLN A 123 -25.87 -11.32 11.30
N GLU A 124 -26.24 -12.35 10.57
CA GLU A 124 -25.33 -13.47 10.25
C GLU A 124 -24.14 -13.02 9.44
N ILE A 125 -24.33 -12.10 8.48
CA ILE A 125 -23.23 -11.49 7.72
C ILE A 125 -22.32 -10.68 8.65
N ALA A 126 -22.89 -9.88 9.57
CA ALA A 126 -22.10 -9.13 10.53
C ALA A 126 -21.18 -10.03 11.35
N TYR A 127 -21.70 -11.13 11.87
CA TYR A 127 -20.88 -12.09 12.64
C TYR A 127 -19.87 -12.83 11.77
N ALA A 128 -20.23 -13.22 10.56
CA ALA A 128 -19.32 -13.87 9.62
C ALA A 128 -18.13 -12.97 9.24
N LEU A 129 -18.33 -11.65 9.23
CA LEU A 129 -17.29 -10.65 8.98
C LEU A 129 -16.55 -10.20 10.26
N GLY A 130 -16.79 -10.84 11.40
CA GLY A 130 -16.10 -10.56 12.67
C GLY A 130 -16.61 -9.35 13.45
N PHE A 131 -17.78 -8.80 13.10
CA PHE A 131 -18.37 -7.70 13.87
C PHE A 131 -19.06 -8.23 15.14
N SER A 132 -18.86 -7.53 16.24
CA SER A 132 -19.47 -7.85 17.53
C SER A 132 -20.99 -7.64 17.59
N SER A 133 -21.55 -6.87 16.66
CA SER A 133 -22.99 -6.61 16.55
C SER A 133 -23.41 -6.17 15.16
N GLN A 134 -24.65 -6.41 14.79
CA GLN A 134 -25.27 -5.90 13.58
C GLN A 134 -25.24 -4.36 13.52
N ALA A 135 -25.41 -3.69 14.65
CA ALA A 135 -25.38 -2.22 14.71
C ALA A 135 -24.00 -1.66 14.34
N HIS A 136 -22.93 -2.30 14.82
CA HIS A 136 -21.55 -1.93 14.48
C HIS A 136 -21.27 -2.17 13.00
N PHE A 137 -21.66 -3.32 12.48
CA PHE A 137 -21.57 -3.62 11.04
C PHE A 137 -22.35 -2.62 10.18
N THR A 138 -23.59 -2.30 10.54
CA THR A 138 -24.44 -1.37 9.78
C THR A 138 -23.80 0.02 9.71
N ARG A 139 -23.18 0.50 10.81
CA ARG A 139 -22.47 1.77 10.84
C ARG A 139 -21.23 1.76 9.95
N PHE A 140 -20.44 0.69 10.02
CA PHE A 140 -19.28 0.48 9.17
C PHE A 140 -19.67 0.45 7.69
N PHE A 141 -20.64 -0.39 7.33
CA PHE A 141 -21.09 -0.56 5.96
C PHE A 141 -21.67 0.72 5.37
N ARG A 142 -22.47 1.46 6.15
CA ARG A 142 -23.02 2.75 5.71
C ARG A 142 -21.93 3.78 5.44
N LYS A 143 -20.85 3.78 6.24
CA LYS A 143 -19.69 4.65 5.99
C LYS A 143 -18.97 4.27 4.70
N ALA A 144 -18.84 2.99 4.41
CA ALA A 144 -18.12 2.47 3.24
C ALA A 144 -18.94 2.54 1.94
N ALA A 145 -20.23 2.16 1.99
CA ALA A 145 -21.10 2.01 0.83
C ALA A 145 -22.14 3.14 0.64
N GLY A 146 -22.23 4.09 1.58
CA GLY A 146 -23.17 5.22 1.53
C GLY A 146 -24.63 4.86 1.84
N CYS A 147 -24.97 3.58 2.04
CA CYS A 147 -26.30 3.10 2.36
C CYS A 147 -26.25 1.94 3.37
N THR A 148 -27.40 1.61 3.96
CA THR A 148 -27.47 0.48 4.90
C THR A 148 -27.37 -0.87 4.16
N PRO A 149 -26.93 -1.95 4.84
CA PRO A 149 -26.88 -3.31 4.25
C PRO A 149 -28.22 -3.76 3.68
N SER A 150 -29.33 -3.46 4.37
CA SER A 150 -30.68 -3.81 3.92
C SER A 150 -31.10 -3.02 2.67
N GLU A 151 -30.75 -1.75 2.59
CA GLU A 151 -30.99 -0.93 1.38
C GLU A 151 -30.13 -1.42 0.21
N TYR A 152 -28.87 -1.77 0.46
CA TYR A 152 -27.97 -2.32 -0.56
C TYR A 152 -28.51 -3.60 -1.16
N ARG A 153 -28.98 -4.53 -0.33
CA ARG A 153 -29.60 -5.80 -0.76
C ARG A 153 -30.85 -5.57 -1.63
N ARG A 154 -31.67 -4.56 -1.32
CA ARG A 154 -32.90 -4.27 -2.09
C ARG A 154 -32.64 -3.65 -3.46
N ARG A 155 -31.48 -3.03 -3.66
CA ARG A 155 -31.12 -2.37 -4.92
C ARG A 155 -30.54 -3.32 -5.98
N LYS A 156 -30.19 -4.54 -5.57
CA LYS A 156 -29.58 -5.59 -6.40
C LYS A 156 -30.55 -6.74 -6.63
#